data_a95c00cf20e2f4fcf03dec55c806ec56
#
_entry.id   a95c00cf20e2f4fcf03dec55c806ec56
#
_cell.length_a   1.000
_cell.length_b   1.000
_cell.length_c   1.000
_cell.angle_alpha   90.00
_cell.angle_beta   90.00
_cell.angle_gamma   90.00
#
_symmetry.space_group_name_H-M   'P 1'
#
loop_
_entity.id
_entity.type
_entity.pdbx_description
1 polymer ?
#
loop_
_entity_poly.entity_id
_entity_poly.type
_entity_poly.pdbx_seq_one_letter_code
_entity_poly.pdbx_strand_id
1 'polypeptide(L)'
;RFINGKFSEEFTSLINPGVSIPKNIIALTGITNNMVKDAPIISDILPDFLAFIGTTPLVGHNIDFDYTFIRKNFESTDLTMPESSLYDTLSLARSFIYFYNSFSLGSLCDYYDIKIENAHRAGADALCTGELFLYLIQEALSRPLSLIQRIENLFRHTTVYNSELFTNILKASVQFNTIDGLMSSPINYKLPDNSFEYNDSGKT
;
A
#
# COMPACT_ATOMS: atom_id res chain seq x y z
N ARG A 1 4.42 -10.65 1.29
CA ARG A 1 5.74 -10.01 1.51
C ARG A 1 6.45 -9.78 0.20
N PHE A 2 7.08 -8.61 0.08
CA PHE A 2 7.96 -8.28 -1.04
C PHE A 2 9.41 -8.18 -0.53
N ILE A 3 10.35 -8.74 -1.29
CA ILE A 3 11.79 -8.68 -1.01
C ILE A 3 12.49 -8.19 -2.28
N ASN A 4 13.29 -7.14 -2.15
CA ASN A 4 13.99 -6.53 -3.30
C ASN A 4 13.05 -6.17 -4.47
N GLY A 5 11.88 -5.65 -4.17
CA GLY A 5 10.87 -5.25 -5.15
C GLY A 5 10.14 -6.40 -5.85
N LYS A 6 10.23 -7.62 -5.32
CA LYS A 6 9.55 -8.80 -5.88
C LYS A 6 8.69 -9.47 -4.82
N PHE A 7 7.52 -9.96 -5.24
CA PHE A 7 6.72 -10.85 -4.41
C PHE A 7 7.55 -12.07 -4.00
N SER A 8 7.50 -12.43 -2.73
CA SER A 8 8.28 -13.54 -2.16
C SER A 8 7.41 -14.60 -1.52
N GLU A 9 6.52 -14.21 -0.63
CA GLU A 9 5.70 -15.13 0.15
C GLU A 9 4.40 -14.48 0.61
N GLU A 10 3.42 -15.30 0.92
CA GLU A 10 2.10 -14.88 1.38
C GLU A 10 1.75 -15.58 2.69
N PHE A 11 1.05 -14.85 3.56
CA PHE A 11 0.37 -15.38 4.72
C PHE A 11 -1.12 -15.03 4.63
N THR A 12 -1.95 -16.04 4.53
CA THR A 12 -3.41 -15.90 4.41
C THR A 12 -4.10 -16.89 5.32
N SER A 13 -5.12 -16.45 6.05
CA SER A 13 -5.97 -17.31 6.86
C SER A 13 -7.42 -16.81 6.87
N LEU A 14 -8.37 -17.73 6.84
CA LEU A 14 -9.73 -17.45 7.26
C LEU A 14 -9.77 -17.44 8.78
N ILE A 15 -10.56 -16.55 9.33
CA ILE A 15 -10.73 -16.39 10.79
C ILE A 15 -12.20 -16.54 11.13
N ASN A 16 -12.49 -17.34 12.18
CA ASN A 16 -13.81 -17.38 12.75
C ASN A 16 -14.05 -16.12 13.60
N PRO A 17 -14.98 -15.25 13.20
CA PRO A 17 -15.23 -14.00 13.94
C PRO A 17 -16.03 -14.21 15.25
N GLY A 18 -16.49 -15.44 15.54
CA GLY A 18 -17.35 -15.74 16.69
C GLY A 18 -18.77 -15.18 16.60
N VAL A 19 -19.08 -14.48 15.50
CA VAL A 19 -20.39 -13.86 15.23
C VAL A 19 -20.80 -14.11 13.79
N SER A 20 -22.11 -14.00 13.52
CA SER A 20 -22.60 -14.15 12.13
C SER A 20 -22.16 -13.00 11.23
N ILE A 21 -21.62 -13.34 10.07
CA ILE A 21 -21.21 -12.35 9.06
C ILE A 21 -22.46 -11.74 8.41
N PRO A 22 -22.60 -10.40 8.41
CA PRO A 22 -23.74 -9.72 7.78
C PRO A 22 -23.82 -9.99 6.27
N LYS A 23 -25.04 -10.05 5.73
CA LYS A 23 -25.28 -10.37 4.31
C LYS A 23 -24.57 -9.43 3.34
N ASN A 24 -24.51 -8.14 3.65
CA ASN A 24 -23.80 -7.16 2.83
C ASN A 24 -22.28 -7.41 2.81
N ILE A 25 -21.69 -7.89 3.91
CA ILE A 25 -20.26 -8.26 3.97
C ILE A 25 -20.02 -9.57 3.19
N ILE A 26 -20.92 -10.55 3.30
CA ILE A 26 -20.86 -11.76 2.48
C ILE A 26 -20.92 -11.41 0.98
N ALA A 27 -21.82 -10.51 0.59
CA ALA A 27 -21.94 -10.06 -0.79
C ALA A 27 -20.68 -9.34 -1.30
N LEU A 28 -20.01 -8.57 -0.44
CA LEU A 28 -18.79 -7.83 -0.77
C LEU A 28 -17.57 -8.75 -0.88
N THR A 29 -17.33 -9.60 0.13
CA THR A 29 -16.10 -10.38 0.27
C THR A 29 -16.21 -11.80 -0.31
N GLY A 30 -17.42 -12.30 -0.48
CA GLY A 30 -17.70 -13.71 -0.81
C GLY A 30 -17.38 -14.68 0.34
N ILE A 31 -17.03 -14.18 1.54
CA ILE A 31 -16.75 -15.02 2.70
C ILE A 31 -18.06 -15.30 3.43
N THR A 32 -18.46 -16.56 3.44
CA THR A 32 -19.71 -17.01 4.06
C THR A 32 -19.49 -17.52 5.48
N ASN A 33 -20.57 -17.54 6.30
CA ASN A 33 -20.50 -18.12 7.64
C ASN A 33 -20.05 -19.59 7.62
N ASN A 34 -20.42 -20.35 6.58
CA ASN A 34 -20.00 -21.75 6.47
C ASN A 34 -18.49 -21.91 6.21
N MET A 35 -17.86 -20.95 5.55
CA MET A 35 -16.41 -20.97 5.28
C MET A 35 -15.58 -20.73 6.54
N VAL A 36 -16.11 -19.98 7.51
CA VAL A 36 -15.36 -19.56 8.71
C VAL A 36 -15.74 -20.33 9.98
N LYS A 37 -16.79 -21.17 9.95
CA LYS A 37 -17.29 -21.85 11.14
C LYS A 37 -16.25 -22.73 11.86
N ASP A 38 -15.40 -23.41 11.08
CA ASP A 38 -14.36 -24.30 11.55
C ASP A 38 -12.94 -23.67 11.43
N ALA A 39 -12.87 -22.37 11.08
CA ALA A 39 -11.62 -21.63 11.02
C ALA A 39 -11.12 -21.27 12.44
N PRO A 40 -9.80 -21.06 12.60
CA PRO A 40 -9.24 -20.61 13.86
C PRO A 40 -9.77 -19.23 14.25
N ILE A 41 -9.76 -18.90 15.53
CA ILE A 41 -10.05 -17.56 16.03
C ILE A 41 -8.79 -16.67 15.87
N ILE A 42 -8.98 -15.35 15.96
CA ILE A 42 -7.89 -14.39 15.72
C ILE A 42 -6.69 -14.60 16.66
N SER A 43 -6.91 -14.93 17.93
CA SER A 43 -5.84 -15.18 18.90
C SER A 43 -4.94 -16.36 18.53
N ASP A 44 -5.47 -17.36 17.82
CA ASP A 44 -4.71 -18.53 17.40
C ASP A 44 -3.77 -18.21 16.20
N ILE A 45 -4.15 -17.20 15.40
CA ILE A 45 -3.43 -16.79 14.20
C ILE A 45 -2.38 -15.71 14.49
N LEU A 46 -2.59 -14.88 15.50
CA LEU A 46 -1.68 -13.77 15.80
C LEU A 46 -0.23 -14.17 16.02
N PRO A 47 0.13 -15.30 16.68
CA PRO A 47 1.53 -15.71 16.82
C PRO A 47 2.21 -15.96 15.46
N ASP A 48 1.55 -16.67 14.56
CA ASP A 48 2.08 -16.98 13.23
C ASP A 48 2.14 -15.72 12.36
N PHE A 49 1.11 -14.85 12.46
CA PHE A 49 1.11 -13.56 11.79
C PHE A 49 2.27 -12.67 12.28
N LEU A 50 2.52 -12.64 13.61
CA LEU A 50 3.64 -11.93 14.22
C LEU A 50 4.99 -12.44 13.68
N ALA A 51 5.16 -13.75 13.61
CA ALA A 51 6.37 -14.36 13.05
C ALA A 51 6.53 -14.02 11.56
N PHE A 52 5.40 -13.95 10.81
CA PHE A 52 5.42 -13.56 9.41
C PHE A 52 5.79 -12.10 9.22
N ILE A 53 5.18 -11.13 9.91
CA ILE A 53 5.47 -9.70 9.70
C ILE A 53 6.85 -9.31 10.24
N GLY A 54 7.29 -9.87 11.36
CA GLY A 54 8.55 -9.50 12.02
C GLY A 54 8.62 -8.00 12.32
N THR A 55 9.78 -7.41 12.05
CA THR A 55 10.02 -5.96 12.19
C THR A 55 10.07 -5.24 10.83
N THR A 56 9.58 -5.88 9.77
CA THR A 56 9.60 -5.28 8.42
C THR A 56 8.56 -4.16 8.30
N PRO A 57 8.80 -3.13 7.48
CA PRO A 57 7.79 -2.11 7.22
C PRO A 57 6.47 -2.71 6.73
N LEU A 58 5.36 -2.17 7.21
CA LEU A 58 4.02 -2.54 6.78
C LEU A 58 3.51 -1.52 5.77
N VAL A 59 2.93 -2.02 4.69
CA VAL A 59 2.34 -1.21 3.63
C VAL A 59 0.85 -1.51 3.53
N GLY A 60 0.03 -0.48 3.48
CA GLY A 60 -1.41 -0.61 3.30
C GLY A 60 -1.97 0.48 2.39
N HIS A 61 -3.21 0.28 1.94
CA HIS A 61 -3.97 1.31 1.25
C HIS A 61 -5.01 1.89 2.20
N ASN A 62 -4.77 3.09 2.74
CA ASN A 62 -5.44 3.61 3.95
C ASN A 62 -5.09 2.76 5.18
N ILE A 63 -3.79 2.57 5.40
CA ILE A 63 -3.21 1.63 6.37
C ILE A 63 -3.72 1.80 7.81
N ASP A 64 -4.19 3.00 8.17
CA ASP A 64 -4.69 3.28 9.51
C ASP A 64 -5.82 2.35 9.92
N PHE A 65 -6.68 2.00 8.99
CA PHE A 65 -7.79 1.07 9.21
C PHE A 65 -7.27 -0.33 9.58
N ASP A 66 -6.41 -0.89 8.75
CA ASP A 66 -5.86 -2.24 8.95
C ASP A 66 -4.97 -2.30 10.19
N TYR A 67 -4.08 -1.32 10.34
CA TYR A 67 -3.17 -1.24 11.48
C TYR A 67 -3.91 -1.11 12.81
N THR A 68 -4.95 -0.26 12.86
CA THR A 68 -5.77 -0.11 14.07
C THR A 68 -6.51 -1.39 14.43
N PHE A 69 -7.03 -2.10 13.42
CA PHE A 69 -7.69 -3.39 13.62
C PHE A 69 -6.71 -4.43 14.17
N ILE A 70 -5.55 -4.57 13.57
CA ILE A 70 -4.51 -5.51 14.01
C ILE A 70 -4.06 -5.16 15.42
N ARG A 71 -3.71 -3.91 15.71
CA ARG A 71 -3.26 -3.44 17.02
C ARG A 71 -4.26 -3.78 18.12
N LYS A 72 -5.55 -3.51 17.91
CA LYS A 72 -6.61 -3.83 18.90
C LYS A 72 -6.69 -5.32 19.21
N ASN A 73 -6.43 -6.19 18.22
CA ASN A 73 -6.41 -7.62 18.45
C ASN A 73 -5.16 -8.05 19.24
N PHE A 74 -4.01 -7.45 19.01
CA PHE A 74 -2.82 -7.67 19.83
C PHE A 74 -3.03 -7.21 21.29
N GLU A 75 -3.66 -6.05 21.52
CA GLU A 75 -3.97 -5.53 22.86
C GLU A 75 -4.86 -6.49 23.68
N SER A 76 -5.58 -7.39 23.03
CA SER A 76 -6.40 -8.42 23.68
C SER A 76 -5.65 -9.71 24.01
N THR A 77 -4.34 -9.76 23.75
CA THR A 77 -3.46 -10.91 23.96
C THR A 77 -2.22 -10.50 24.76
N ASP A 78 -1.44 -11.48 25.20
CA ASP A 78 -0.12 -11.23 25.83
C ASP A 78 0.99 -10.97 24.81
N LEU A 79 0.66 -10.89 23.52
CA LEU A 79 1.62 -10.63 22.45
C LEU A 79 1.86 -9.12 22.29
N THR A 80 3.09 -8.75 22.06
CA THR A 80 3.47 -7.37 21.76
C THR A 80 3.60 -7.19 20.26
N MET A 81 2.85 -6.24 19.70
CA MET A 81 3.00 -5.86 18.30
C MET A 81 4.37 -5.19 18.08
N PRO A 82 5.15 -5.63 17.08
CA PRO A 82 6.46 -5.04 16.83
C PRO A 82 6.33 -3.59 16.34
N GLU A 83 7.30 -2.77 16.71
CA GLU A 83 7.45 -1.44 16.11
C GLU A 83 7.91 -1.61 14.67
N SER A 84 7.09 -1.15 13.73
CA SER A 84 7.36 -1.21 12.29
C SER A 84 7.01 0.13 11.67
N SER A 85 7.79 0.54 10.68
CA SER A 85 7.43 1.69 9.85
C SER A 85 6.15 1.41 9.08
N LEU A 86 5.26 2.39 9.03
CA LEU A 86 3.98 2.28 8.32
C LEU A 86 4.00 3.14 7.06
N TYR A 87 3.69 2.54 5.92
CA TYR A 87 3.61 3.22 4.64
C TYR A 87 2.20 3.13 4.07
N ASP A 88 1.67 4.27 3.64
CA ASP A 88 0.31 4.40 3.12
C ASP A 88 0.31 4.76 1.64
N THR A 89 -0.15 3.84 0.81
CA THR A 89 -0.23 4.03 -0.65
C THR A 89 -1.28 5.07 -1.05
N LEU A 90 -2.34 5.27 -0.24
CA LEU A 90 -3.35 6.29 -0.52
C LEU A 90 -2.76 7.70 -0.43
N SER A 91 -2.00 7.98 0.62
CA SER A 91 -1.36 9.28 0.80
C SER A 91 -0.22 9.50 -0.20
N LEU A 92 0.54 8.45 -0.56
CA LEU A 92 1.54 8.52 -1.62
C LEU A 92 0.91 8.84 -2.98
N ALA A 93 -0.15 8.14 -3.36
CA ALA A 93 -0.86 8.40 -4.60
C ALA A 93 -1.36 9.84 -4.69
N ARG A 94 -1.98 10.36 -3.63
CA ARG A 94 -2.43 11.76 -3.54
C ARG A 94 -1.28 12.76 -3.66
N SER A 95 -0.08 12.39 -3.25
CA SER A 95 1.09 13.27 -3.35
C SER A 95 1.67 13.37 -4.76
N PHE A 96 1.57 12.32 -5.58
CA PHE A 96 2.23 12.25 -6.87
C PHE A 96 1.30 12.26 -8.08
N ILE A 97 0.07 11.75 -7.92
CA ILE A 97 -0.92 11.67 -9.00
C ILE A 97 -2.19 12.44 -8.64
N TYR A 98 -2.03 13.62 -8.06
CA TYR A 98 -3.10 14.50 -7.53
C TYR A 98 -4.21 14.86 -8.54
N PHE A 99 -3.95 14.68 -9.82
CA PHE A 99 -4.88 14.97 -10.93
C PHE A 99 -5.87 13.81 -11.19
N TYR A 100 -5.69 12.66 -10.52
CA TYR A 100 -6.57 11.52 -10.74
C TYR A 100 -7.87 11.64 -9.95
N ASN A 101 -8.98 11.18 -10.55
CA ASN A 101 -10.32 11.42 -9.98
C ASN A 101 -10.73 10.42 -8.88
N SER A 102 -10.06 9.28 -8.79
CA SER A 102 -10.38 8.23 -7.82
C SER A 102 -9.12 7.64 -7.22
N PHE A 103 -9.08 7.56 -5.90
CA PHE A 103 -7.96 7.00 -5.16
C PHE A 103 -8.32 5.69 -4.46
N SER A 104 -9.36 4.97 -4.92
CA SER A 104 -9.59 3.60 -4.46
C SER A 104 -8.49 2.67 -4.96
N LEU A 105 -8.19 1.60 -4.23
CA LEU A 105 -7.17 0.62 -4.63
C LEU A 105 -7.42 0.12 -6.07
N GLY A 106 -8.66 -0.28 -6.38
CA GLY A 106 -9.02 -0.75 -7.72
C GLY A 106 -8.74 0.29 -8.80
N SER A 107 -9.17 1.56 -8.60
CA SER A 107 -8.93 2.64 -9.58
C SER A 107 -7.44 2.92 -9.79
N LEU A 108 -6.62 2.84 -8.74
CA LEU A 108 -5.18 3.02 -8.85
C LEU A 108 -4.50 1.83 -9.53
N CYS A 109 -4.96 0.62 -9.25
CA CYS A 109 -4.48 -0.58 -9.94
C CYS A 109 -4.81 -0.53 -11.43
N ASP A 110 -6.02 -0.08 -11.80
CA ASP A 110 -6.40 0.16 -13.20
C ASP A 110 -5.50 1.22 -13.85
N TYR A 111 -5.19 2.31 -13.14
CA TYR A 111 -4.32 3.38 -13.64
C TYR A 111 -2.90 2.88 -13.97
N TYR A 112 -2.36 1.95 -13.17
CA TYR A 112 -1.04 1.37 -13.37
C TYR A 112 -1.03 0.03 -14.13
N ASP A 113 -2.18 -0.41 -14.67
CA ASP A 113 -2.36 -1.72 -15.34
C ASP A 113 -1.96 -2.91 -14.45
N ILE A 114 -2.21 -2.77 -13.13
CA ILE A 114 -2.01 -3.84 -12.16
C ILE A 114 -3.24 -4.74 -12.18
N LYS A 115 -3.06 -6.01 -12.54
CA LYS A 115 -4.17 -6.97 -12.61
C LYS A 115 -4.57 -7.44 -11.21
N ILE A 116 -5.84 -7.27 -10.87
CA ILE A 116 -6.43 -7.77 -9.63
C ILE A 116 -7.23 -9.03 -9.95
N GLU A 117 -6.74 -10.17 -9.52
CA GLU A 117 -7.52 -11.41 -9.53
C GLU A 117 -8.28 -11.53 -8.20
N ASN A 118 -9.59 -11.75 -8.25
CA ASN A 118 -10.45 -11.87 -7.07
C ASN A 118 -10.41 -10.65 -6.12
N ALA A 119 -10.64 -9.45 -6.64
CA ALA A 119 -10.81 -8.23 -5.84
C ALA A 119 -11.75 -8.46 -4.63
N HIS A 120 -11.52 -7.72 -3.54
CA HIS A 120 -12.19 -7.86 -2.23
C HIS A 120 -11.84 -9.16 -1.46
N ARG A 121 -10.75 -9.81 -1.86
CA ARG A 121 -10.08 -10.84 -1.09
C ARG A 121 -8.78 -10.27 -0.52
N ALA A 122 -8.62 -10.33 0.80
CA ALA A 122 -7.51 -9.67 1.51
C ALA A 122 -6.11 -10.00 0.91
N GLY A 123 -5.86 -11.24 0.50
CA GLY A 123 -4.59 -11.62 -0.12
C GLY A 123 -4.38 -10.94 -1.46
N ALA A 124 -5.40 -10.91 -2.34
CA ALA A 124 -5.32 -10.23 -3.63
C ALA A 124 -5.14 -8.72 -3.47
N ASP A 125 -5.91 -8.10 -2.57
CA ASP A 125 -5.81 -6.66 -2.29
C ASP A 125 -4.44 -6.31 -1.68
N ALA A 126 -3.89 -7.15 -0.81
CA ALA A 126 -2.55 -6.98 -0.24
C ALA A 126 -1.44 -7.10 -1.30
N LEU A 127 -1.57 -8.06 -2.24
CA LEU A 127 -0.63 -8.21 -3.36
C LEU A 127 -0.64 -6.97 -4.24
N CYS A 128 -1.82 -6.53 -4.67
CA CYS A 128 -1.98 -5.33 -5.49
C CYS A 128 -1.49 -4.07 -4.78
N THR A 129 -1.71 -3.96 -3.47
CA THR A 129 -1.19 -2.85 -2.67
C THR A 129 0.35 -2.83 -2.67
N GLY A 130 0.98 -4.00 -2.58
CA GLY A 130 2.44 -4.13 -2.67
C GLY A 130 2.98 -3.72 -4.05
N GLU A 131 2.35 -4.15 -5.14
CA GLU A 131 2.73 -3.74 -6.50
C GLU A 131 2.50 -2.25 -6.71
N LEU A 132 1.34 -1.71 -6.30
CA LEU A 132 1.04 -0.28 -6.35
C LEU A 132 2.10 0.54 -5.58
N PHE A 133 2.52 0.06 -4.42
CA PHE A 133 3.57 0.73 -3.64
C PHE A 133 4.87 0.85 -4.44
N LEU A 134 5.29 -0.20 -5.15
CA LEU A 134 6.50 -0.16 -5.98
C LEU A 134 6.37 0.84 -7.14
N TYR A 135 5.21 0.92 -7.80
CA TYR A 135 4.96 1.94 -8.83
C TYR A 135 5.02 3.36 -8.26
N LEU A 136 4.41 3.60 -7.09
CA LEU A 136 4.45 4.91 -6.44
C LEU A 136 5.86 5.31 -5.99
N ILE A 137 6.70 4.36 -5.58
CA ILE A 137 8.13 4.62 -5.31
C ILE A 137 8.86 5.02 -6.61
N GLN A 138 8.62 4.33 -7.71
CA GLN A 138 9.21 4.69 -9.01
C GLN A 138 8.75 6.07 -9.46
N GLU A 139 7.46 6.38 -9.29
CA GLU A 139 6.90 7.70 -9.57
C GLU A 139 7.62 8.79 -8.74
N ALA A 140 7.81 8.54 -7.44
CA ALA A 140 8.53 9.46 -6.55
C ALA A 140 9.99 9.66 -7.00
N LEU A 141 10.70 8.59 -7.33
CA LEU A 141 12.10 8.64 -7.77
C LEU A 141 12.27 9.33 -9.13
N SER A 142 11.23 9.36 -9.97
CA SER A 142 11.23 10.07 -11.26
C SER A 142 11.01 11.58 -11.12
N ARG A 143 10.59 12.05 -9.95
CA ARG A 143 10.30 13.48 -9.71
C ARG A 143 11.57 14.29 -9.49
N PRO A 144 11.56 15.60 -9.81
CA PRO A 144 12.70 16.48 -9.55
C PRO A 144 13.10 16.44 -8.07
N LEU A 145 14.39 16.34 -7.81
CA LEU A 145 14.97 16.29 -6.45
C LEU A 145 14.44 17.42 -5.55
N SER A 146 14.28 18.63 -6.12
CA SER A 146 13.73 19.79 -5.40
C SER A 146 12.31 19.56 -4.89
N LEU A 147 11.48 18.81 -5.62
CA LEU A 147 10.14 18.45 -5.16
C LEU A 147 10.22 17.46 -3.99
N ILE A 148 11.03 16.42 -4.12
CA ILE A 148 11.22 15.42 -3.06
C ILE A 148 11.77 16.07 -1.79
N GLN A 149 12.72 16.99 -1.90
CA GLN A 149 13.23 17.77 -0.76
C GLN A 149 12.15 18.60 -0.09
N ARG A 150 11.26 19.23 -0.84
CA ARG A 150 10.14 20.00 -0.28
C ARG A 150 9.14 19.11 0.45
N ILE A 151 8.81 17.95 -0.12
CA ILE A 151 7.92 16.98 0.51
C ILE A 151 8.57 16.46 1.80
N GLU A 152 9.82 16.03 1.75
CA GLU A 152 10.55 15.53 2.92
C GLU A 152 10.61 16.58 4.04
N ASN A 153 10.89 17.84 3.72
CA ASN A 153 10.90 18.93 4.70
C ASN A 153 9.52 19.16 5.37
N LEU A 154 8.41 18.99 4.61
CA LEU A 154 7.07 19.08 5.16
C LEU A 154 6.76 17.94 6.13
N PHE A 155 7.24 16.75 5.84
CA PHE A 155 6.94 15.54 6.62
C PHE A 155 7.93 15.27 7.75
N ARG A 156 9.16 15.79 7.68
CA ARG A 156 10.26 15.53 8.64
C ARG A 156 9.88 15.74 10.11
N HIS A 157 9.00 16.69 10.38
CA HIS A 157 8.58 17.06 11.73
C HIS A 157 7.16 16.59 12.06
N THR A 158 6.62 15.68 11.28
CA THR A 158 5.29 15.12 11.47
C THR A 158 5.37 13.63 11.80
N THR A 159 4.36 13.13 12.50
CA THR A 159 4.20 11.71 12.82
C THR A 159 3.28 11.01 11.82
N VAL A 160 3.15 11.56 10.61
CA VAL A 160 2.31 10.97 9.58
C VAL A 160 3.00 9.79 8.91
N TYR A 161 2.21 8.89 8.40
CA TYR A 161 2.68 7.78 7.57
C TYR A 161 3.55 8.30 6.40
N ASN A 162 4.54 7.53 5.98
CA ASN A 162 5.49 7.84 4.92
C ASN A 162 6.58 8.88 5.25
N SER A 163 6.65 9.47 6.43
CA SER A 163 7.69 10.47 6.74
C SER A 163 9.11 9.88 6.58
N GLU A 164 9.36 8.71 7.14
CA GLU A 164 10.63 7.99 6.97
C GLU A 164 10.87 7.57 5.51
N LEU A 165 9.81 7.18 4.81
CA LEU A 165 9.89 6.80 3.40
C LEU A 165 10.39 7.97 2.55
N PHE A 166 9.87 9.18 2.74
CA PHE A 166 10.34 10.36 2.00
C PHE A 166 11.80 10.68 2.27
N THR A 167 12.28 10.50 3.51
CA THR A 167 13.71 10.61 3.84
C THR A 167 14.54 9.59 3.07
N ASN A 168 14.08 8.35 2.97
CA ASN A 168 14.78 7.29 2.24
C ASN A 168 14.74 7.50 0.72
N ILE A 169 13.60 7.95 0.17
CA ILE A 169 13.48 8.34 -1.25
C ILE A 169 14.45 9.48 -1.57
N LEU A 170 14.54 10.50 -0.72
CA LEU A 170 15.47 11.61 -0.92
C LEU A 170 16.92 11.14 -0.95
N LYS A 171 17.32 10.29 0.00
CA LYS A 171 18.69 9.70 0.03
C LYS A 171 18.97 8.92 -1.26
N ALA A 172 18.02 8.06 -1.69
CA ALA A 172 18.15 7.31 -2.93
C ALA A 172 18.25 8.23 -4.15
N SER A 173 17.39 9.25 -4.27
CA SER A 173 17.40 10.22 -5.37
C SER A 173 18.73 10.99 -5.46
N VAL A 174 19.34 11.35 -4.32
CA VAL A 174 20.65 12.00 -4.31
C VAL A 174 21.74 11.04 -4.82
N GLN A 175 21.71 9.78 -4.42
CA GLN A 175 22.66 8.77 -4.88
C GLN A 175 22.55 8.52 -6.39
N PHE A 176 21.33 8.40 -6.91
CA PHE A 176 21.09 8.23 -8.35
C PHE A 176 21.58 9.44 -9.15
N ASN A 177 21.29 10.67 -8.71
CA ASN A 177 21.77 11.88 -9.41
C ASN A 177 23.30 12.06 -9.36
N THR A 178 23.99 11.46 -8.39
CA THR A 178 25.46 11.42 -8.35
C THR A 178 26.05 10.31 -9.25
N ILE A 179 25.28 9.25 -9.52
CA ILE A 179 25.69 8.13 -10.37
C ILE A 179 25.32 8.39 -11.86
N ASP A 180 24.25 9.11 -12.14
CA ASP A 180 23.80 9.45 -13.52
C ASP A 180 24.76 10.40 -14.27
N GLY A 181 25.75 10.96 -13.61
CA GLY A 181 26.93 11.46 -14.30
C GLY A 181 27.75 10.35 -15.00
N LEU A 182 27.44 9.07 -14.77
CA LEU A 182 28.19 7.90 -15.26
C LEU A 182 27.37 6.84 -16.01
N MET A 183 26.03 6.85 -15.95
CA MET A 183 25.19 5.87 -16.65
C MET A 183 23.94 6.48 -17.28
N SER A 184 23.96 6.60 -18.58
CA SER A 184 22.80 6.89 -19.41
C SER A 184 21.85 5.68 -19.45
N SER A 185 20.67 5.83 -18.99
CA SER A 185 19.33 5.38 -19.45
C SER A 185 18.39 5.17 -18.29
N PRO A 186 17.33 5.99 -18.15
CA PRO A 186 16.21 5.62 -17.31
C PRO A 186 15.53 4.40 -17.96
N ILE A 187 15.11 3.46 -17.15
CA ILE A 187 14.20 2.38 -17.57
C ILE A 187 13.06 3.05 -18.32
N ASN A 188 12.88 2.68 -19.58
CA ASN A 188 11.87 3.21 -20.49
C ASN A 188 10.48 2.88 -19.94
N TYR A 189 9.98 3.71 -19.02
CA TYR A 189 8.62 3.68 -18.56
C TYR A 189 7.78 4.49 -19.55
N LYS A 190 6.95 3.81 -20.32
CA LYS A 190 5.96 4.46 -21.16
C LYS A 190 4.88 5.01 -20.21
N LEU A 191 5.00 6.29 -19.84
CA LEU A 191 3.88 6.99 -19.19
C LEU A 191 2.64 6.79 -20.06
N PRO A 192 1.48 6.49 -19.47
CA PRO A 192 0.23 6.50 -20.21
C PRO A 192 0.13 7.84 -20.94
N ASP A 193 -0.22 7.78 -22.21
CA ASP A 193 -0.33 8.95 -23.08
C ASP A 193 -1.44 9.85 -22.53
N ASN A 194 -1.07 10.86 -21.73
CA ASN A 194 -1.98 11.81 -21.12
C ASN A 194 -2.42 12.86 -22.14
N SER A 195 -2.99 12.45 -23.28
CA SER A 195 -3.77 13.32 -24.13
C SER A 195 -5.19 13.50 -23.55
N PHE A 196 -5.29 14.13 -22.39
CA PHE A 196 -6.54 14.71 -21.97
C PHE A 196 -6.77 16.00 -22.76
N GLU A 197 -7.56 15.93 -23.84
CA GLU A 197 -8.19 17.10 -24.42
C GLU A 197 -9.10 17.73 -23.37
N TYR A 198 -8.73 18.92 -22.93
CA TYR A 198 -9.56 19.78 -22.10
C TYR A 198 -10.72 20.24 -22.98
N ASN A 199 -11.86 19.57 -22.90
CA ASN A 199 -13.09 20.05 -23.52
C ASN A 199 -13.62 21.24 -22.71
N ASP A 200 -13.25 22.43 -23.18
CA ASP A 200 -13.78 23.72 -22.74
C ASP A 200 -15.21 23.91 -23.32
N SER A 201 -16.17 23.14 -22.79
CA SER A 201 -17.58 23.38 -23.02
C SER A 201 -18.26 23.85 -21.72
N GLY A 202 -17.89 25.06 -21.31
CA GLY A 202 -18.76 25.85 -20.49
C GLY A 202 -20.03 26.16 -21.24
N LYS A 203 -21.20 25.69 -20.73
CA LYS A 203 -22.49 26.40 -20.86
C LYS A 203 -23.54 25.75 -19.96
N THR A 204 -24.03 26.61 -19.07
CA THR A 204 -25.30 26.77 -18.32
C THR A 204 -25.73 25.62 -17.43
#